data_49c764184203c44d9ac31054c7924f97
#
_entry.id   49c764184203c44d9ac31054c7924f97
#
_cell.length_a   1.000
_cell.length_b   1.000
_cell.length_c   1.000
_cell.angle_alpha   90.00
_cell.angle_beta   90.00
_cell.angle_gamma   90.00
#
_symmetry.space_group_name_H-M   'P 1'
#
loop_
_entity.id
_entity.type
_entity.pdbx_description
1 polymer ?
#
loop_
_entity_poly.entity_id
_entity_poly.type
_entity_poly.pdbx_seq_one_letter_code
_entity_poly.pdbx_strand_id
1 'polypeptide(L)'
;MHADRICKGEAQMNKKGLATVVVGKFKSIQSVIFATVAFLVLCAVVIVTGVSMRFTNTSIFENSSEYTHTIIKQMNQNIDSYIDYMENIAYLISSSQDVQDYLFDDEIDNEARYRILNQFETILDSRSDIRNVGIISKNGRMLINNGRKSANRDLDLNTQEWYTQALDSPEGPMLTSSHVQHIISGERPWVITLSRGIRDRGGSGEKEGVFFIDLNYSAISGLCDQSTVGTKGYAFILEDRKSVV
;
A
#
# COMPACT_ATOMS: atom_id res chain seq x y z
N MET A 1 25.52 40.64 61.55
CA MET A 1 26.77 40.17 60.95
C MET A 1 27.34 38.97 61.76
N HIS A 2 26.46 38.13 62.29
CA HIS A 2 26.87 36.94 63.09
C HIS A 2 26.19 35.63 62.72
N ALA A 3 25.22 35.64 61.76
CA ALA A 3 24.45 34.47 61.36
C ALA A 3 25.06 33.70 60.14
N ASP A 4 25.94 34.33 59.37
CA ASP A 4 26.48 33.77 58.12
C ASP A 4 27.71 32.85 58.30
N ARG A 5 28.29 32.80 59.52
CA ARG A 5 29.46 31.94 59.80
C ARG A 5 29.08 30.54 60.31
N ILE A 6 27.88 30.36 60.79
CA ILE A 6 27.44 29.04 61.38
C ILE A 6 27.00 28.08 60.28
N CYS A 7 26.38 28.56 59.21
CA CYS A 7 25.90 27.69 58.09
C CYS A 7 27.02 27.15 57.17
N LYS A 8 28.19 27.80 57.11
CA LYS A 8 29.32 27.29 56.29
C LYS A 8 30.14 26.21 56.99
N GLY A 9 30.06 26.10 58.31
CA GLY A 9 30.77 25.09 59.10
C GLY A 9 30.13 23.71 59.05
N GLU A 10 28.79 23.63 59.05
CA GLU A 10 28.06 22.36 59.08
C GLU A 10 28.02 21.65 57.70
N ALA A 11 28.05 22.38 56.60
CA ALA A 11 28.05 21.78 55.25
C ALA A 11 29.39 21.14 54.87
N GLN A 12 30.52 21.57 55.54
CA GLN A 12 31.83 20.98 55.30
C GLN A 12 32.13 19.77 56.21
N MET A 13 31.46 19.66 57.34
CA MET A 13 31.64 18.53 58.27
C MET A 13 30.93 17.25 57.79
N ASN A 14 29.84 17.39 57.06
CA ASN A 14 29.06 16.22 56.62
C ASN A 14 29.67 15.48 55.41
N LYS A 15 30.48 16.15 54.58
CA LYS A 15 31.16 15.48 53.45
C LYS A 15 32.40 14.68 53.88
N LYS A 16 33.07 15.05 55.01
CA LYS A 16 34.20 14.28 55.52
C LYS A 16 33.79 13.06 56.31
N GLY A 17 32.58 13.06 56.89
CA GLY A 17 32.08 11.95 57.70
C GLY A 17 31.71 10.70 56.93
N LEU A 18 31.19 10.85 55.70
CA LEU A 18 30.80 9.72 54.88
C LEU A 18 31.99 8.94 54.29
N ALA A 19 33.05 9.64 53.88
CA ALA A 19 34.25 8.99 53.37
C ALA A 19 35.03 8.23 54.45
N THR A 20 35.04 8.74 55.70
CA THR A 20 35.73 8.11 56.84
C THR A 20 34.96 6.92 57.39
N VAL A 21 33.64 6.90 57.33
CA VAL A 21 32.80 5.76 57.79
C VAL A 21 32.93 4.54 56.91
N VAL A 22 33.12 4.74 55.60
CA VAL A 22 33.28 3.63 54.65
C VAL A 22 34.67 3.00 54.76
N VAL A 23 35.70 3.79 54.97
CA VAL A 23 37.10 3.31 55.09
C VAL A 23 37.39 2.64 56.46
N GLY A 24 36.69 3.05 57.52
CA GLY A 24 36.92 2.52 58.90
C GLY A 24 36.45 1.09 59.11
N LYS A 25 35.71 0.46 58.20
CA LYS A 25 35.20 -0.91 58.30
C LYS A 25 36.16 -1.98 57.72
N PHE A 26 37.20 -1.59 57.00
CA PHE A 26 38.13 -2.53 56.38
C PHE A 26 39.36 -2.71 57.31
N LYS A 27 39.41 -3.83 58.05
CA LYS A 27 40.47 -4.18 59.03
C LYS A 27 41.77 -4.66 58.34
N SER A 28 41.88 -4.70 57.01
CA SER A 28 43.08 -5.17 56.31
C SER A 28 43.30 -4.37 55.07
N ILE A 29 44.55 -3.99 54.81
CA ILE A 29 44.93 -3.30 53.49
C ILE A 29 44.50 -4.10 52.29
N GLN A 30 44.52 -5.42 52.37
CA GLN A 30 44.11 -6.35 51.33
C GLN A 30 42.63 -6.19 50.99
N SER A 31 41.74 -5.94 51.96
CA SER A 31 40.30 -5.71 51.74
C SER A 31 40.04 -4.37 51.04
N VAL A 32 40.86 -3.34 51.31
CA VAL A 32 40.71 -2.02 50.63
C VAL A 32 41.11 -2.11 49.16
N ILE A 33 42.21 -2.81 48.88
CA ILE A 33 42.65 -3.02 47.48
C ILE A 33 41.61 -3.83 46.72
N PHE A 34 41.07 -4.88 47.32
CA PHE A 34 40.01 -5.69 46.67
C PHE A 34 38.74 -4.89 46.39
N ALA A 35 38.31 -4.06 47.35
CA ALA A 35 37.12 -3.21 47.21
C ALA A 35 37.31 -2.12 46.14
N THR A 36 38.49 -1.50 46.05
CA THR A 36 38.77 -0.49 45.03
C THR A 36 38.84 -1.10 43.62
N VAL A 37 39.46 -2.25 43.45
CA VAL A 37 39.49 -2.96 42.16
C VAL A 37 38.08 -3.41 41.76
N ALA A 38 37.30 -3.99 42.68
CA ALA A 38 35.92 -4.38 42.42
C ALA A 38 35.04 -3.19 42.02
N PHE A 39 35.21 -2.04 42.71
CA PHE A 39 34.47 -0.81 42.34
C PHE A 39 34.86 -0.29 40.97
N LEU A 40 36.16 -0.29 40.60
CA LEU A 40 36.62 0.12 39.28
C LEU A 40 36.05 -0.78 38.17
N VAL A 41 36.06 -2.10 38.40
CA VAL A 41 35.49 -3.07 37.44
C VAL A 41 33.98 -2.82 37.28
N LEU A 42 33.28 -2.62 38.38
CA LEU A 42 31.83 -2.35 38.35
C LEU A 42 31.51 -1.05 37.60
N CYS A 43 32.26 0.02 37.86
CA CYS A 43 32.13 1.28 37.11
C CYS A 43 32.41 1.08 35.62
N ALA A 44 33.46 0.35 35.26
CA ALA A 44 33.77 0.07 33.85
C ALA A 44 32.64 -0.71 33.17
N VAL A 45 32.08 -1.73 33.82
CA VAL A 45 30.95 -2.50 33.30
C VAL A 45 29.71 -1.62 33.08
N VAL A 46 29.38 -0.76 34.05
CA VAL A 46 28.24 0.15 33.93
C VAL A 46 28.42 1.14 32.78
N ILE A 47 29.62 1.71 32.60
CA ILE A 47 29.93 2.64 31.53
C ILE A 47 29.81 1.93 30.18
N VAL A 48 30.45 0.76 30.03
CA VAL A 48 30.42 0.00 28.78
C VAL A 48 28.99 -0.42 28.43
N THR A 49 28.21 -0.90 29.40
CA THR A 49 26.81 -1.28 29.18
C THR A 49 25.96 -0.07 28.78
N GLY A 50 26.16 1.08 29.46
CA GLY A 50 25.42 2.32 29.12
C GLY A 50 25.73 2.85 27.71
N VAL A 51 26.99 2.83 27.31
CA VAL A 51 27.41 3.24 25.95
C VAL A 51 26.90 2.25 24.92
N SER A 52 27.04 0.94 25.18
CA SER A 52 26.54 -0.11 24.29
C SER A 52 25.01 -0.03 24.08
N MET A 53 24.27 0.21 25.16
CA MET A 53 22.82 0.32 25.11
C MET A 53 22.35 1.54 24.29
N ARG A 54 23.04 2.68 24.45
CA ARG A 54 22.77 3.87 23.61
C ARG A 54 23.08 3.62 22.14
N PHE A 55 24.24 3.07 21.85
CA PHE A 55 24.64 2.78 20.47
C PHE A 55 23.70 1.77 19.81
N THR A 56 23.36 0.68 20.51
CA THR A 56 22.43 -0.34 20.01
C THR A 56 21.04 0.22 19.71
N ASN A 57 20.48 1.01 20.66
CA ASN A 57 19.15 1.59 20.46
C ASN A 57 19.10 2.55 19.27
N THR A 58 20.11 3.40 19.09
CA THR A 58 20.17 4.33 17.95
C THR A 58 20.31 3.57 16.64
N SER A 59 21.22 2.62 16.55
CA SER A 59 21.44 1.82 15.34
C SER A 59 20.23 0.96 14.97
N ILE A 60 19.56 0.35 15.96
CA ILE A 60 18.34 -0.43 15.69
C ILE A 60 17.22 0.46 15.18
N PHE A 61 17.03 1.64 15.76
CA PHE A 61 15.98 2.56 15.34
C PHE A 61 16.23 3.10 13.93
N GLU A 62 17.45 3.54 13.62
CA GLU A 62 17.82 4.02 12.28
C GLU A 62 17.68 2.92 11.23
N ASN A 63 18.22 1.74 11.47
CA ASN A 63 18.12 0.61 10.54
C ASN A 63 16.65 0.15 10.36
N SER A 64 15.84 0.14 11.41
CA SER A 64 14.43 -0.23 11.33
C SER A 64 13.62 0.79 10.52
N SER A 65 13.92 2.09 10.68
CA SER A 65 13.27 3.16 9.92
C SER A 65 13.63 3.09 8.44
N GLU A 66 14.91 2.91 8.12
CA GLU A 66 15.39 2.78 6.74
C GLU A 66 14.81 1.53 6.06
N TYR A 67 14.77 0.41 6.78
CA TYR A 67 14.16 -0.84 6.29
C TYR A 67 12.67 -0.66 5.99
N THR A 68 11.92 -0.02 6.91
CA THR A 68 10.50 0.26 6.72
C THR A 68 10.27 1.16 5.49
N HIS A 69 11.08 2.21 5.33
CA HIS A 69 10.99 3.10 4.17
C HIS A 69 11.27 2.38 2.86
N THR A 70 12.25 1.48 2.86
CA THR A 70 12.59 0.65 1.69
C THR A 70 11.43 -0.29 1.33
N ILE A 71 10.81 -0.94 2.31
CA ILE A 71 9.63 -1.80 2.06
C ILE A 71 8.48 -1.01 1.47
N ILE A 72 8.15 0.16 2.04
CA ILE A 72 7.06 1.02 1.52
C ILE A 72 7.36 1.44 0.07
N LYS A 73 8.59 1.82 -0.22
CA LYS A 73 9.01 2.17 -1.57
C LYS A 73 8.85 1.00 -2.55
N GLN A 74 9.29 -0.20 -2.18
CA GLN A 74 9.13 -1.40 -3.00
C GLN A 74 7.65 -1.74 -3.22
N MET A 75 6.84 -1.58 -2.20
CA MET A 75 5.40 -1.81 -2.26
C MET A 75 4.73 -0.85 -3.25
N ASN A 76 5.04 0.45 -3.18
CA ASN A 76 4.54 1.44 -4.13
C ASN A 76 4.96 1.09 -5.56
N GLN A 77 6.24 0.74 -5.77
CA GLN A 77 6.73 0.34 -7.09
C GLN A 77 6.02 -0.91 -7.64
N ASN A 78 5.71 -1.88 -6.79
CA ASN A 78 4.97 -3.08 -7.18
C ASN A 78 3.53 -2.73 -7.58
N ILE A 79 2.88 -1.85 -6.83
CA ILE A 79 1.52 -1.37 -7.13
C ILE A 79 1.51 -0.58 -8.43
N ASP A 80 2.44 0.36 -8.61
CA ASP A 80 2.57 1.15 -9.83
C ASP A 80 2.77 0.24 -11.05
N SER A 81 3.72 -0.71 -10.95
CA SER A 81 3.97 -1.67 -12.04
C SER A 81 2.75 -2.55 -12.35
N TYR A 82 1.98 -2.90 -11.32
CA TYR A 82 0.74 -3.66 -11.48
C TYR A 82 -0.33 -2.84 -12.22
N ILE A 83 -0.52 -1.58 -11.83
CA ILE A 83 -1.45 -0.66 -12.50
C ILE A 83 -1.02 -0.44 -13.95
N ASP A 84 0.25 -0.11 -14.20
CA ASP A 84 0.80 0.08 -15.55
C ASP A 84 0.54 -1.14 -16.45
N TYR A 85 0.68 -2.35 -15.90
CA TYR A 85 0.39 -3.56 -16.65
C TYR A 85 -1.10 -3.68 -17.01
N MET A 86 -2.01 -3.36 -16.09
CA MET A 86 -3.45 -3.36 -16.37
C MET A 86 -3.84 -2.27 -17.37
N GLU A 87 -3.22 -1.12 -17.30
CA GLU A 87 -3.39 -0.02 -18.27
C GLU A 87 -2.96 -0.43 -19.67
N ASN A 88 -1.85 -1.15 -19.78
CA ASN A 88 -1.40 -1.68 -21.07
C ASN A 88 -2.40 -2.68 -21.67
N ILE A 89 -2.97 -3.58 -20.86
CA ILE A 89 -4.03 -4.49 -21.31
C ILE A 89 -5.24 -3.68 -21.78
N ALA A 90 -5.67 -2.70 -20.99
CA ALA A 90 -6.81 -1.84 -21.34
C ALA A 90 -6.58 -1.10 -22.67
N TYR A 91 -5.36 -0.60 -22.86
CA TYR A 91 -4.98 0.07 -24.12
C TYR A 91 -5.03 -0.87 -25.31
N LEU A 92 -4.42 -2.04 -25.22
CA LEU A 92 -4.36 -3.02 -26.30
C LEU A 92 -5.76 -3.46 -26.73
N ILE A 93 -6.62 -3.82 -25.79
CA ILE A 93 -7.98 -4.28 -26.08
C ILE A 93 -8.83 -3.14 -26.64
N SER A 94 -8.86 -1.98 -25.96
CA SER A 94 -9.70 -0.85 -26.38
C SER A 94 -9.29 -0.26 -27.73
N SER A 95 -8.05 -0.49 -28.15
CA SER A 95 -7.51 0.00 -29.43
C SER A 95 -7.61 -1.04 -30.55
N SER A 96 -8.11 -2.25 -30.28
CA SER A 96 -8.18 -3.29 -31.31
C SER A 96 -9.28 -3.00 -32.34
N GLN A 97 -9.06 -3.42 -33.60
CA GLN A 97 -10.05 -3.26 -34.66
C GLN A 97 -11.30 -4.08 -34.37
N ASP A 98 -11.15 -5.29 -33.81
CA ASP A 98 -12.28 -6.16 -33.43
C ASP A 98 -13.25 -5.48 -32.46
N VAL A 99 -12.71 -4.70 -31.50
CA VAL A 99 -13.52 -3.95 -30.55
C VAL A 99 -14.24 -2.78 -31.24
N GLN A 100 -13.59 -2.09 -32.17
CA GLN A 100 -14.21 -1.02 -32.95
C GLN A 100 -15.39 -1.57 -33.79
N ASP A 101 -15.15 -2.64 -34.55
CA ASP A 101 -16.13 -3.27 -35.44
C ASP A 101 -17.33 -3.79 -34.62
N TYR A 102 -17.05 -4.45 -33.48
CA TYR A 102 -18.11 -4.98 -32.60
C TYR A 102 -18.96 -3.89 -31.95
N LEU A 103 -18.34 -2.82 -31.43
CA LEU A 103 -19.07 -1.78 -30.70
C LEU A 103 -19.82 -0.78 -31.58
N PHE A 104 -19.27 -0.45 -32.77
CA PHE A 104 -19.69 0.73 -33.50
C PHE A 104 -20.24 0.44 -34.89
N ASP A 105 -19.93 -0.71 -35.50
CA ASP A 105 -20.51 -1.07 -36.79
C ASP A 105 -22.01 -1.38 -36.65
N ASP A 106 -22.79 -1.09 -37.71
CA ASP A 106 -24.22 -1.33 -37.73
C ASP A 106 -24.57 -2.82 -37.65
N GLU A 107 -23.80 -3.68 -38.30
CA GLU A 107 -23.95 -5.13 -38.27
C GLU A 107 -23.01 -5.73 -37.20
N ILE A 108 -23.50 -6.77 -36.52
CA ILE A 108 -22.67 -7.50 -35.51
C ILE A 108 -21.75 -8.46 -36.24
N ASP A 109 -20.45 -8.18 -36.27
CA ASP A 109 -19.46 -9.16 -36.71
C ASP A 109 -19.28 -10.25 -35.65
N ASN A 110 -19.78 -11.44 -35.96
CA ASN A 110 -19.66 -12.59 -35.03
C ASN A 110 -18.22 -13.10 -34.94
N GLU A 111 -17.38 -12.93 -35.96
CA GLU A 111 -15.98 -13.31 -35.89
C GLU A 111 -15.20 -12.38 -34.98
N ALA A 112 -15.39 -11.07 -35.11
CA ALA A 112 -14.83 -10.09 -34.18
C ALA A 112 -15.26 -10.38 -32.72
N ARG A 113 -16.56 -10.65 -32.53
CA ARG A 113 -17.09 -11.07 -31.23
C ARG A 113 -16.36 -12.27 -30.64
N TYR A 114 -16.14 -13.34 -31.43
CA TYR A 114 -15.42 -14.52 -30.97
C TYR A 114 -13.96 -14.25 -30.64
N ARG A 115 -13.29 -13.42 -31.44
CA ARG A 115 -11.88 -13.04 -31.17
C ARG A 115 -11.76 -12.26 -29.86
N ILE A 116 -12.68 -11.32 -29.61
CA ILE A 116 -12.72 -10.57 -28.35
C ILE A 116 -12.96 -11.49 -27.15
N LEU A 117 -13.94 -12.40 -27.24
CA LEU A 117 -14.22 -13.33 -26.15
C LEU A 117 -13.03 -14.25 -25.84
N ASN A 118 -12.31 -14.71 -26.86
CA ASN A 118 -11.08 -15.50 -26.68
C ASN A 118 -9.96 -14.68 -26.01
N GLN A 119 -9.84 -13.41 -26.33
CA GLN A 119 -8.89 -12.50 -25.66
C GLN A 119 -9.26 -12.34 -24.19
N PHE A 120 -10.55 -12.14 -23.87
CA PHE A 120 -11.02 -12.03 -22.51
C PHE A 120 -10.79 -13.32 -21.72
N GLU A 121 -11.07 -14.49 -22.31
CA GLU A 121 -10.80 -15.78 -21.69
C GLU A 121 -9.30 -15.96 -21.41
N THR A 122 -8.45 -15.61 -22.37
CA THR A 122 -6.98 -15.64 -22.17
C THR A 122 -6.54 -14.74 -21.01
N ILE A 123 -7.09 -13.55 -20.89
CA ILE A 123 -6.78 -12.64 -19.78
C ILE A 123 -7.23 -13.24 -18.45
N LEU A 124 -8.45 -13.75 -18.36
CA LEU A 124 -9.02 -14.35 -17.15
C LEU A 124 -8.28 -15.61 -16.72
N ASP A 125 -7.85 -16.45 -17.68
CA ASP A 125 -7.13 -17.69 -17.39
C ASP A 125 -5.67 -17.42 -17.00
N SER A 126 -5.08 -16.35 -17.52
CA SER A 126 -3.70 -15.97 -17.17
C SER A 126 -3.56 -15.35 -15.79
N ARG A 127 -4.67 -14.86 -15.20
CA ARG A 127 -4.64 -14.04 -13.99
C ARG A 127 -5.85 -14.29 -13.09
N SER A 128 -5.58 -14.88 -11.93
CA SER A 128 -6.61 -15.16 -10.92
C SER A 128 -7.09 -13.91 -10.13
N ASP A 129 -6.38 -12.81 -10.26
CA ASP A 129 -6.70 -11.53 -9.63
C ASP A 129 -7.72 -10.71 -10.45
N ILE A 130 -7.95 -11.05 -11.71
CA ILE A 130 -8.98 -10.44 -12.52
C ILE A 130 -10.30 -11.19 -12.32
N ARG A 131 -11.35 -10.47 -11.95
CA ARG A 131 -12.69 -11.02 -11.73
C ARG A 131 -13.55 -10.97 -12.97
N ASN A 132 -13.59 -9.80 -13.61
CA ASN A 132 -14.32 -9.56 -14.84
C ASN A 132 -13.50 -8.71 -15.79
N VAL A 133 -13.76 -8.89 -17.07
CA VAL A 133 -13.27 -8.03 -18.14
C VAL A 133 -14.40 -7.83 -19.14
N GLY A 134 -14.54 -6.63 -19.69
CA GLY A 134 -15.62 -6.38 -20.62
C GLY A 134 -15.52 -5.08 -21.39
N ILE A 135 -16.36 -5.00 -22.40
CA ILE A 135 -16.59 -3.80 -23.20
C ILE A 135 -18.09 -3.50 -23.24
N ILE A 136 -18.42 -2.23 -23.17
CA ILE A 136 -19.80 -1.75 -23.20
C ILE A 136 -19.86 -0.53 -24.11
N SER A 137 -20.75 -0.56 -25.08
CA SER A 137 -21.05 0.61 -25.92
C SER A 137 -22.22 1.40 -25.34
N LYS A 138 -22.24 2.70 -25.60
CA LYS A 138 -23.34 3.61 -25.26
C LYS A 138 -24.69 3.18 -25.84
N ASN A 139 -24.68 2.46 -26.97
CA ASN A 139 -25.88 1.89 -27.60
C ASN A 139 -26.40 0.61 -26.94
N GLY A 140 -25.77 0.15 -25.83
CA GLY A 140 -26.19 -1.04 -25.06
C GLY A 140 -25.57 -2.37 -25.53
N ARG A 141 -24.71 -2.37 -26.56
CA ARG A 141 -23.93 -3.58 -26.86
C ARG A 141 -22.92 -3.82 -25.76
N MET A 142 -22.82 -5.06 -25.31
CA MET A 142 -21.85 -5.44 -24.26
C MET A 142 -21.33 -6.85 -24.45
N LEU A 143 -20.05 -7.03 -24.17
CA LEU A 143 -19.39 -8.32 -24.00
C LEU A 143 -18.68 -8.33 -22.65
N ILE A 144 -18.90 -9.40 -21.88
CA ILE A 144 -18.32 -9.52 -20.56
C ILE A 144 -17.78 -10.95 -20.38
N ASN A 145 -16.58 -11.06 -19.88
CA ASN A 145 -15.88 -12.31 -19.65
C ASN A 145 -15.87 -13.19 -20.93
N ASN A 146 -16.11 -14.48 -20.75
CA ASN A 146 -16.21 -15.44 -21.85
C ASN A 146 -17.65 -15.56 -22.44
N GLY A 147 -18.54 -14.65 -22.07
CA GLY A 147 -19.95 -14.69 -22.52
C GLY A 147 -20.81 -15.77 -21.90
N ARG A 148 -20.26 -16.60 -20.98
CA ARG A 148 -21.01 -17.71 -20.31
C ARG A 148 -21.89 -17.21 -19.17
N LYS A 149 -21.51 -16.09 -18.55
CA LYS A 149 -22.30 -15.47 -17.47
C LYS A 149 -23.24 -14.43 -18.05
N SER A 150 -24.45 -14.36 -17.50
CA SER A 150 -25.43 -13.37 -17.92
C SER A 150 -25.07 -11.99 -17.42
N ALA A 151 -24.87 -11.05 -18.33
CA ALA A 151 -24.74 -9.64 -17.99
C ALA A 151 -26.04 -9.11 -17.38
N ASN A 152 -25.93 -8.26 -16.39
CA ASN A 152 -27.07 -7.56 -15.79
C ASN A 152 -27.49 -6.40 -16.68
N ARG A 153 -28.49 -6.63 -17.53
CA ARG A 153 -29.00 -5.62 -18.48
C ARG A 153 -29.87 -4.56 -17.82
N ASP A 154 -30.33 -4.81 -16.61
CA ASP A 154 -31.15 -3.88 -15.84
C ASP A 154 -30.28 -2.89 -15.02
N LEU A 155 -28.96 -3.04 -15.07
CA LEU A 155 -28.04 -2.12 -14.40
C LEU A 155 -28.01 -0.77 -15.12
N ASP A 156 -28.38 0.30 -14.38
CA ASP A 156 -28.19 1.66 -14.89
C ASP A 156 -26.69 2.02 -14.82
N LEU A 157 -26.06 1.98 -16.00
CA LEU A 157 -24.64 2.28 -16.15
C LEU A 157 -24.28 3.73 -15.79
N ASN A 158 -25.24 4.66 -15.95
CA ASN A 158 -25.00 6.07 -15.63
C ASN A 158 -24.89 6.32 -14.12
N THR A 159 -25.28 5.37 -13.30
CA THR A 159 -25.10 5.41 -11.84
C THR A 159 -23.75 4.81 -11.41
N GLN A 160 -23.01 4.19 -12.34
CA GLN A 160 -21.76 3.52 -12.04
C GLN A 160 -20.58 4.48 -12.25
N GLU A 161 -19.88 4.80 -11.17
CA GLU A 161 -18.78 5.76 -11.17
C GLU A 161 -17.67 5.36 -12.18
N TRP A 162 -17.29 4.07 -12.20
CA TRP A 162 -16.29 3.55 -13.13
C TRP A 162 -16.67 3.73 -14.61
N TYR A 163 -17.97 3.71 -14.94
CA TYR A 163 -18.45 3.88 -16.30
C TYR A 163 -18.49 5.36 -16.68
N THR A 164 -19.07 6.20 -15.84
CA THR A 164 -19.21 7.65 -16.11
C THR A 164 -17.85 8.34 -16.16
N GLN A 165 -16.96 8.04 -15.22
CA GLN A 165 -15.59 8.59 -15.22
C GLN A 165 -14.81 8.20 -16.48
N ALA A 166 -14.94 6.95 -16.97
CA ALA A 166 -14.27 6.52 -18.18
C ALA A 166 -14.76 7.27 -19.43
N LEU A 167 -16.06 7.62 -19.50
CA LEU A 167 -16.60 8.44 -20.58
C LEU A 167 -16.11 9.89 -20.49
N ASP A 168 -15.99 10.43 -19.29
CA ASP A 168 -15.63 11.83 -19.05
C ASP A 168 -14.10 12.06 -19.06
N SER A 169 -13.30 11.01 -18.82
CA SER A 169 -11.83 11.15 -18.76
C SER A 169 -11.22 11.34 -20.14
N PRO A 170 -10.51 12.45 -20.41
CA PRO A 170 -9.94 12.71 -21.73
C PRO A 170 -8.70 11.86 -22.05
N GLU A 171 -7.96 11.35 -21.07
CA GLU A 171 -6.56 10.99 -21.28
C GLU A 171 -6.12 9.66 -20.65
N GLY A 172 -6.89 8.64 -20.64
CA GLY A 172 -6.36 7.35 -20.18
C GLY A 172 -7.29 6.53 -19.34
N PRO A 173 -6.84 5.39 -18.84
CA PRO A 173 -7.61 4.56 -17.95
C PRO A 173 -7.79 5.24 -16.58
N MET A 174 -8.93 4.95 -15.97
CA MET A 174 -9.30 5.43 -14.63
C MET A 174 -9.41 4.24 -13.68
N LEU A 175 -8.82 4.37 -12.52
CA LEU A 175 -8.96 3.39 -11.44
C LEU A 175 -9.99 3.91 -10.44
N THR A 176 -11.08 3.17 -10.27
CA THR A 176 -12.15 3.52 -9.33
C THR A 176 -11.91 2.81 -7.99
N SER A 177 -12.25 3.47 -6.91
CA SER A 177 -12.17 2.90 -5.56
C SER A 177 -12.94 1.59 -5.41
N SER A 178 -12.66 0.85 -4.33
CA SER A 178 -13.32 -0.42 -4.08
C SER A 178 -14.83 -0.25 -3.95
N HIS A 179 -15.59 -1.04 -4.69
CA HIS A 179 -17.05 -1.00 -4.73
C HIS A 179 -17.61 -2.40 -4.97
N VAL A 180 -18.92 -2.52 -4.79
CA VAL A 180 -19.64 -3.75 -5.12
C VAL A 180 -20.04 -3.72 -6.59
N GLN A 181 -19.53 -4.66 -7.39
CA GLN A 181 -19.85 -4.75 -8.80
C GLN A 181 -21.18 -5.49 -9.03
N HIS A 182 -22.04 -4.93 -9.89
CA HIS A 182 -23.37 -5.47 -10.22
C HIS A 182 -23.50 -5.87 -11.69
N ILE A 183 -22.41 -5.87 -12.46
CA ILE A 183 -22.42 -6.08 -13.90
C ILE A 183 -22.82 -7.52 -14.32
N ILE A 184 -22.62 -8.51 -13.44
CA ILE A 184 -23.06 -9.88 -13.64
C ILE A 184 -24.32 -10.15 -12.81
N SER A 185 -25.36 -10.67 -13.45
CA SER A 185 -26.62 -11.03 -12.77
C SER A 185 -26.37 -12.04 -11.63
N GLY A 186 -26.83 -11.70 -10.42
CA GLY A 186 -26.71 -12.56 -9.25
C GLY A 186 -25.35 -12.58 -8.56
N GLU A 187 -24.34 -11.88 -9.09
CA GLU A 187 -23.04 -11.71 -8.45
C GLU A 187 -22.88 -10.29 -7.88
N ARG A 188 -22.23 -10.19 -6.72
CA ARG A 188 -21.97 -8.91 -6.04
C ARG A 188 -20.57 -8.91 -5.40
N PRO A 189 -19.50 -9.12 -6.19
CA PRO A 189 -18.15 -9.12 -5.65
C PRO A 189 -17.69 -7.69 -5.29
N TRP A 190 -16.83 -7.60 -4.27
CA TRP A 190 -16.03 -6.41 -4.03
C TRP A 190 -14.87 -6.37 -5.00
N VAL A 191 -14.78 -5.30 -5.77
CA VAL A 191 -13.76 -5.11 -6.81
C VAL A 191 -13.18 -3.70 -6.76
N ILE A 192 -12.06 -3.55 -7.43
CA ILE A 192 -11.51 -2.27 -7.87
C ILE A 192 -11.57 -2.31 -9.40
N THR A 193 -12.18 -1.32 -10.03
CA THR A 193 -12.36 -1.33 -11.48
C THR A 193 -11.40 -0.36 -12.15
N LEU A 194 -10.61 -0.87 -13.08
CA LEU A 194 -9.88 -0.06 -14.04
C LEU A 194 -10.74 0.05 -15.29
N SER A 195 -11.06 1.26 -15.70
CA SER A 195 -11.91 1.53 -16.87
C SER A 195 -11.27 2.52 -17.82
N ARG A 196 -11.60 2.40 -19.13
CA ARG A 196 -11.09 3.26 -20.19
C ARG A 196 -12.18 3.55 -21.21
N GLY A 197 -12.35 4.81 -21.57
CA GLY A 197 -13.22 5.19 -22.66
C GLY A 197 -12.68 4.73 -24.03
N ILE A 198 -13.56 4.24 -24.88
CA ILE A 198 -13.28 3.83 -26.26
C ILE A 198 -13.93 4.86 -27.18
N ARG A 199 -13.13 5.42 -28.07
CA ARG A 199 -13.62 6.36 -29.10
C ARG A 199 -13.92 5.63 -30.38
N ASP A 200 -15.06 5.93 -30.99
CA ASP A 200 -15.35 5.55 -32.37
C ASP A 200 -14.37 6.24 -33.31
N ARG A 201 -13.66 5.47 -34.14
CA ARG A 201 -12.71 5.98 -35.13
C ARG A 201 -13.40 6.49 -36.41
N GLY A 202 -14.64 6.04 -36.65
CA GLY A 202 -15.42 6.42 -37.81
C GLY A 202 -16.41 7.56 -37.58
N GLY A 203 -16.63 7.95 -36.32
CA GLY A 203 -17.66 8.89 -35.90
C GLY A 203 -17.20 10.28 -35.50
N SER A 204 -17.94 10.92 -34.59
CA SER A 204 -17.71 12.30 -34.12
C SER A 204 -16.43 12.49 -33.27
N GLY A 205 -15.74 11.41 -32.97
CA GLY A 205 -14.57 11.41 -32.05
C GLY A 205 -14.93 11.50 -30.56
N GLU A 206 -16.22 11.47 -30.22
CA GLU A 206 -16.69 11.34 -28.86
C GLU A 206 -16.45 9.91 -28.34
N LYS A 207 -16.30 9.78 -27.04
CA LYS A 207 -16.21 8.47 -26.39
C LYS A 207 -17.58 7.81 -26.39
N GLU A 208 -17.70 6.66 -27.06
CA GLU A 208 -18.98 5.99 -27.21
C GLU A 208 -19.05 4.62 -26.52
N GLY A 209 -17.94 4.15 -25.98
CA GLY A 209 -17.87 2.89 -25.25
C GLY A 209 -16.87 2.92 -24.11
N VAL A 210 -16.92 1.91 -23.26
CA VAL A 210 -16.03 1.72 -22.12
C VAL A 210 -15.50 0.30 -22.11
N PHE A 211 -14.19 0.15 -22.01
CA PHE A 211 -13.53 -1.07 -21.60
C PHE A 211 -13.34 -1.03 -20.07
N PHE A 212 -13.52 -2.15 -19.41
CA PHE A 212 -13.27 -2.27 -17.97
C PHE A 212 -12.64 -3.60 -17.61
N ILE A 213 -11.85 -3.58 -16.52
CA ILE A 213 -11.30 -4.74 -15.82
C ILE A 213 -11.66 -4.60 -14.36
N ASP A 214 -12.35 -5.59 -13.79
CA ASP A 214 -12.59 -5.70 -12.36
C ASP A 214 -11.50 -6.53 -11.71
N LEU A 215 -10.77 -5.95 -10.80
CA LEU A 215 -9.75 -6.60 -9.99
C LEU A 215 -10.35 -7.08 -8.68
N ASN A 216 -10.00 -8.29 -8.26
CA ASN A 216 -10.36 -8.75 -6.92
C ASN A 216 -9.74 -7.83 -5.87
N TYR A 217 -10.56 -7.34 -4.94
CA TYR A 217 -10.06 -6.54 -3.81
C TYR A 217 -8.92 -7.24 -3.06
N SER A 218 -9.02 -8.58 -2.89
CA SER A 218 -7.98 -9.39 -2.25
C SER A 218 -6.65 -9.41 -2.98
N ALA A 219 -6.63 -9.14 -4.30
CA ALA A 219 -5.38 -9.08 -5.06
C ALA A 219 -4.53 -7.87 -4.65
N ILE A 220 -5.16 -6.71 -4.49
CA ILE A 220 -4.47 -5.49 -4.08
C ILE A 220 -4.14 -5.54 -2.58
N SER A 221 -5.04 -6.03 -1.73
CA SER A 221 -4.74 -6.22 -0.31
C SER A 221 -3.59 -7.22 -0.10
N GLY A 222 -3.51 -8.27 -0.93
CA GLY A 222 -2.41 -9.24 -0.90
C GLY A 222 -1.04 -8.65 -1.23
N LEU A 223 -0.97 -7.61 -2.06
CA LEU A 223 0.28 -6.87 -2.29
C LEU A 223 0.74 -6.13 -1.02
N CYS A 224 -0.20 -5.64 -0.22
CA CYS A 224 0.09 -5.03 1.07
C CYS A 224 0.48 -6.07 2.13
N ASP A 225 -0.21 -7.22 2.17
CA ASP A 225 0.01 -8.28 3.15
C ASP A 225 1.36 -9.00 2.97
N GLN A 226 1.88 -9.07 1.74
CA GLN A 226 3.22 -9.62 1.45
C GLN A 226 4.35 -8.77 2.03
N SER A 227 4.06 -7.53 2.39
CA SER A 227 5.02 -6.57 2.95
C SER A 227 4.79 -6.43 4.45
N THR A 228 5.12 -7.47 5.22
CA THR A 228 5.04 -7.41 6.68
C THR A 228 6.05 -6.41 7.25
N VAL A 229 5.57 -5.29 7.72
CA VAL A 229 6.38 -4.29 8.44
C VAL A 229 6.55 -4.75 9.88
N GLY A 230 7.56 -5.61 10.12
CA GLY A 230 7.82 -6.19 11.44
C GLY A 230 6.75 -7.20 11.89
N THR A 231 6.80 -7.58 13.17
CA THR A 231 5.91 -8.63 13.74
C THR A 231 4.49 -8.15 14.07
N LYS A 232 4.22 -6.85 14.03
CA LYS A 232 2.93 -6.23 14.41
C LYS A 232 2.51 -5.07 13.50
N GLY A 233 3.28 -4.77 12.44
CA GLY A 233 2.94 -3.73 11.49
C GLY A 233 1.93 -4.22 10.45
N TYR A 234 1.07 -3.34 9.98
CA TYR A 234 0.19 -3.54 8.84
C TYR A 234 0.29 -2.33 7.92
N ALA A 235 0.12 -2.57 6.63
CA ALA A 235 0.06 -1.53 5.61
C ALA A 235 -1.38 -1.45 5.08
N PHE A 236 -1.82 -0.26 4.69
CA PHE A 236 -3.10 -0.05 4.03
C PHE A 236 -2.94 1.04 2.96
N ILE A 237 -3.75 0.94 1.93
CA ILE A 237 -3.79 1.90 0.84
C ILE A 237 -4.93 2.87 1.13
N LEU A 238 -4.63 4.17 1.10
CA LEU A 238 -5.61 5.23 1.14
C LEU A 238 -5.75 5.83 -0.25
N GLU A 239 -6.98 5.97 -0.71
CA GLU A 239 -7.29 6.77 -1.89
C GLU A 239 -7.22 8.25 -1.52
N ASP A 240 -6.32 8.99 -2.17
CA ASP A 240 -6.31 10.45 -2.08
C ASP A 240 -7.36 11.00 -3.05
N ARG A 241 -8.61 11.11 -2.60
CA ARG A 241 -9.61 11.87 -3.33
C ARG A 241 -9.19 13.34 -3.29
N LYS A 242 -8.53 13.79 -4.32
CA LYS A 242 -8.47 15.22 -4.62
C LYS A 242 -9.91 15.68 -4.85
N SER A 243 -10.53 16.15 -3.81
CA SER A 243 -11.74 16.96 -3.90
C SER A 243 -11.37 18.19 -4.75
N VAL A 244 -11.79 18.19 -5.99
CA VAL A 244 -11.86 19.43 -6.77
C VAL A 244 -12.94 20.26 -6.11
N VAL A 245 -12.50 21.25 -5.34
CA VAL A 245 -13.35 22.35 -4.85
C VAL A 245 -13.46 23.38 -5.96
#